data_e85d2e478052c4ab99dce2b6f80dd1d7
#
_entry.id   e85d2e478052c4ab99dce2b6f80dd1d7
#
_cell.length_a   1.000
_cell.length_b   1.000
_cell.length_c   1.000
_cell.angle_alpha   90.00
_cell.angle_beta   90.00
_cell.angle_gamma   90.00
#
_symmetry.space_group_name_H-M   'P 1'
#
loop_
_entity.id
_entity.type
_entity.pdbx_description
1 polymer ?
#
loop_
_entity_poly.entity_id
_entity_poly.type
_entity_poly.pdbx_seq_one_letter_code
_entity_poly.pdbx_strand_id
1 'polypeptide(L)'
;MGIKNHSGKALWLMAVGTLLFGGPTAKGDFVFGEPEPVANLNSESADIAPSITADGLELYFTSNRDHGADLSYCDIWVATRTSTDEPWETPRNLGAPVNRPEGAEASPCISADGLELYFSDVWPGSIPESALRPGGYGGGDIWVSKRETREAQWGIPTNLGPVVNSIDEYDGTPYVSTDGLSLYFSSNRAPGNGGDFYVCTRPTKDDPWEQPTALGAPINTMAEQDYLFHPFLSCDGLSMIFTSVPWPWSGSEVASNGDIFLCTRSHGEDSWGVPSRLTVLSSDSYDSGGAFACGGSVLYFSRGDPLNPSPHVVFDPARGTADIWKVEVTPLVDFDGDGMPTLIDLTMLIENWGSDNTVFDIGPMPLGDGRVDVEDLKVFIASWEKDNPEEARLTISKPSRR
;
A
#
# COMPACT_ATOMS: atom_id res chain seq x y z
N MET A 1 -3.84 -56.62 -24.91
CA MET A 1 -4.32 -55.47 -25.70
C MET A 1 -4.39 -54.31 -24.75
N GLY A 2 -3.34 -53.51 -24.76
CA GLY A 2 -3.20 -52.39 -23.81
C GLY A 2 -3.76 -51.12 -24.44
N ILE A 3 -4.53 -50.38 -23.66
CA ILE A 3 -4.92 -49.00 -23.97
C ILE A 3 -4.20 -48.08 -23.00
N LYS A 4 -3.34 -47.22 -23.57
CA LYS A 4 -2.59 -46.19 -22.84
C LYS A 4 -3.57 -45.09 -22.45
N ASN A 5 -3.64 -44.79 -21.16
CA ASN A 5 -4.30 -43.61 -20.65
C ASN A 5 -3.43 -42.35 -20.89
N HIS A 6 -4.01 -41.39 -21.55
CA HIS A 6 -3.47 -40.03 -21.68
C HIS A 6 -3.63 -39.26 -20.37
N SER A 7 -2.58 -38.57 -20.05
CA SER A 7 -2.41 -37.66 -18.93
C SER A 7 -3.59 -36.70 -18.73
N GLY A 8 -4.31 -36.86 -17.62
CA GLY A 8 -5.22 -35.84 -17.12
C GLY A 8 -4.41 -34.66 -16.56
N LYS A 9 -4.47 -33.53 -17.22
CA LYS A 9 -4.17 -32.24 -16.60
C LYS A 9 -5.32 -31.95 -15.65
N ALA A 10 -5.04 -31.90 -14.37
CA ALA A 10 -5.99 -31.39 -13.39
C ALA A 10 -6.21 -29.89 -13.70
N LEU A 11 -7.41 -29.56 -14.12
CA LEU A 11 -7.89 -28.18 -14.16
C LEU A 11 -8.11 -27.76 -12.70
N TRP A 12 -7.19 -27.00 -12.16
CA TRP A 12 -7.45 -26.24 -10.94
C TRP A 12 -8.40 -25.10 -11.34
N LEU A 13 -9.66 -25.20 -10.89
CA LEU A 13 -10.55 -24.04 -10.87
C LEU A 13 -9.93 -23.05 -9.88
N MET A 14 -9.29 -22.02 -10.41
CA MET A 14 -8.95 -20.82 -9.64
C MET A 14 -10.27 -20.20 -9.17
N ALA A 15 -10.43 -20.05 -7.87
CA ALA A 15 -11.50 -19.22 -7.33
C ALA A 15 -11.13 -17.76 -7.62
N VAL A 16 -11.53 -17.28 -8.79
CA VAL A 16 -11.41 -15.85 -9.15
C VAL A 16 -12.43 -15.10 -8.30
N GLY A 17 -11.94 -14.44 -7.26
CA GLY A 17 -12.73 -13.48 -6.48
C GLY A 17 -12.93 -12.22 -7.30
N THR A 18 -13.96 -12.19 -8.15
CA THR A 18 -14.35 -10.97 -8.84
C THR A 18 -15.07 -10.07 -7.86
N LEU A 19 -14.45 -8.95 -7.47
CA LEU A 19 -15.12 -7.87 -6.74
C LEU A 19 -15.96 -7.06 -7.73
N LEU A 20 -17.24 -7.40 -7.86
CA LEU A 20 -18.20 -6.57 -8.57
C LEU A 20 -18.57 -5.38 -7.68
N PHE A 21 -18.02 -4.23 -7.95
CA PHE A 21 -18.41 -2.98 -7.31
C PHE A 21 -19.77 -2.53 -7.88
N GLY A 22 -20.85 -2.86 -7.17
CA GLY A 22 -22.20 -2.43 -7.53
C GLY A 22 -22.49 -1.01 -7.05
N GLY A 23 -22.15 0.01 -7.86
CA GLY A 23 -22.50 1.39 -7.61
C GLY A 23 -22.02 2.29 -8.75
N PRO A 24 -22.59 3.51 -8.95
CA PRO A 24 -22.29 4.36 -10.11
C PRO A 24 -20.90 5.02 -10.12
N THR A 25 -19.94 4.54 -9.33
CA THR A 25 -18.56 5.09 -9.20
C THR A 25 -17.49 4.00 -9.14
N ALA A 26 -17.73 2.80 -9.68
CA ALA A 26 -16.70 1.77 -9.72
C ALA A 26 -15.62 2.13 -10.74
N LYS A 27 -14.39 2.39 -10.30
CA LYS A 27 -13.19 2.28 -11.15
C LYS A 27 -13.09 0.85 -11.67
N GLY A 28 -12.40 0.66 -12.81
CA GLY A 28 -12.28 -0.61 -13.51
C GLY A 28 -12.12 -1.82 -12.59
N ASP A 29 -12.70 -2.93 -12.96
CA ASP A 29 -12.63 -4.15 -12.17
C ASP A 29 -11.21 -4.70 -12.22
N PHE A 30 -10.66 -5.06 -11.05
CA PHE A 30 -9.34 -5.66 -10.92
C PHE A 30 -9.44 -7.05 -10.34
N VAL A 31 -8.59 -7.94 -10.81
CA VAL A 31 -8.43 -9.29 -10.29
C VAL A 31 -7.16 -9.32 -9.45
N PHE A 32 -7.32 -9.71 -8.19
CA PHE A 32 -6.19 -9.99 -7.30
C PHE A 32 -5.80 -11.46 -7.42
N GLY A 33 -4.51 -11.73 -7.63
CA GLY A 33 -3.94 -13.07 -7.60
C GLY A 33 -3.97 -13.68 -6.19
N GLU A 34 -3.32 -14.82 -6.03
CA GLU A 34 -3.11 -15.43 -4.71
C GLU A 34 -1.98 -14.68 -3.98
N PRO A 35 -2.19 -14.21 -2.74
CA PRO A 35 -1.13 -13.60 -1.96
C PRO A 35 0.01 -14.59 -1.64
N GLU A 36 1.24 -14.14 -1.75
CA GLU A 36 2.42 -14.92 -1.40
C GLU A 36 3.45 -14.09 -0.60
N PRO A 37 4.20 -14.71 0.33
CA PRO A 37 5.25 -14.01 1.07
C PRO A 37 6.38 -13.58 0.13
N VAL A 38 6.96 -12.40 0.38
CA VAL A 38 8.06 -11.90 -0.45
C VAL A 38 9.37 -12.56 -0.04
N ALA A 39 9.90 -13.38 -0.92
CA ALA A 39 11.20 -14.01 -0.70
C ALA A 39 12.31 -12.96 -0.48
N ASN A 40 13.25 -13.27 0.39
CA ASN A 40 14.43 -12.47 0.77
C ASN A 40 14.12 -11.18 1.58
N LEU A 41 12.88 -10.75 1.74
CA LEU A 41 12.56 -9.59 2.60
C LEU A 41 12.34 -10.01 4.05
N ASN A 42 11.61 -11.08 4.25
CA ASN A 42 11.14 -11.53 5.55
C ASN A 42 12.24 -12.23 6.37
N SER A 43 12.16 -12.09 7.68
CA SER A 43 13.04 -12.68 8.69
C SER A 43 12.25 -13.53 9.68
N GLU A 44 12.89 -14.03 10.75
CA GLU A 44 12.19 -14.67 11.87
C GLU A 44 11.51 -13.65 12.82
N SER A 45 11.60 -12.38 12.49
CA SER A 45 11.05 -11.24 13.24
C SER A 45 9.89 -10.60 12.49
N ALA A 46 9.27 -9.59 13.05
CA ALA A 46 8.22 -8.85 12.35
C ALA A 46 8.81 -7.95 11.26
N ASP A 47 8.30 -8.06 10.05
CA ASP A 47 8.63 -7.27 8.87
C ASP A 47 7.32 -6.69 8.30
N ILE A 48 7.08 -5.40 8.52
CA ILE A 48 5.76 -4.76 8.33
C ILE A 48 5.83 -3.38 7.69
N ALA A 49 4.66 -2.85 7.34
CA ALA A 49 4.46 -1.50 6.83
C ALA A 49 5.36 -1.19 5.61
N PRO A 50 5.23 -1.95 4.51
CA PRO A 50 6.00 -1.69 3.30
C PRO A 50 5.65 -0.35 2.68
N SER A 51 6.67 0.35 2.14
CA SER A 51 6.54 1.56 1.34
C SER A 51 7.54 1.49 0.18
N ILE A 52 7.11 1.79 -1.03
CA ILE A 52 7.89 1.57 -2.25
C ILE A 52 8.02 2.86 -3.05
N THR A 53 9.18 3.06 -3.68
CA THR A 53 9.37 4.18 -4.62
C THR A 53 8.50 4.04 -5.87
N ALA A 54 8.17 5.15 -6.51
CA ALA A 54 7.31 5.16 -7.69
C ALA A 54 7.82 4.25 -8.83
N ASP A 55 9.12 4.10 -8.99
CA ASP A 55 9.74 3.21 -9.99
C ASP A 55 9.83 1.73 -9.53
N GLY A 56 9.45 1.44 -8.30
CA GLY A 56 9.47 0.09 -7.75
C GLY A 56 10.85 -0.48 -7.45
N LEU A 57 11.89 0.35 -7.32
CA LEU A 57 13.28 -0.12 -7.16
C LEU A 57 13.81 -0.09 -5.73
N GLU A 58 13.16 0.65 -4.82
CA GLU A 58 13.48 0.67 -3.40
C GLU A 58 12.21 0.39 -2.58
N LEU A 59 12.27 -0.57 -1.68
CA LEU A 59 11.19 -0.92 -0.75
C LEU A 59 11.68 -0.73 0.67
N TYR A 60 11.02 0.14 1.40
CA TYR A 60 11.27 0.46 2.80
C TYR A 60 10.24 -0.26 3.66
N PHE A 61 10.62 -0.68 4.85
CA PHE A 61 9.71 -1.35 5.77
C PHE A 61 10.22 -1.25 7.21
N THR A 62 9.36 -1.53 8.16
CA THR A 62 9.68 -1.61 9.58
C THR A 62 10.07 -3.04 9.94
N SER A 63 11.16 -3.21 10.69
CA SER A 63 11.55 -4.52 11.21
C SER A 63 12.24 -4.42 12.57
N ASN A 64 11.98 -5.42 13.42
CA ASN A 64 12.66 -5.54 14.72
C ASN A 64 13.76 -6.61 14.73
N ARG A 65 14.23 -7.05 13.56
CA ARG A 65 15.17 -8.18 13.41
C ARG A 65 16.52 -7.98 14.13
N ASP A 66 16.94 -6.73 14.37
CA ASP A 66 18.17 -6.41 15.12
C ASP A 66 17.92 -6.30 16.63
N HIS A 67 16.67 -6.32 17.07
CA HIS A 67 16.26 -6.13 18.47
C HIS A 67 15.75 -7.41 19.13
N GLY A 68 15.81 -8.54 18.45
CA GLY A 68 15.33 -9.83 18.95
C GLY A 68 13.80 -9.85 19.12
N ALA A 69 13.32 -10.43 20.19
CA ALA A 69 11.87 -10.53 20.45
C ALA A 69 11.26 -9.24 21.05
N ASP A 70 12.04 -8.18 21.23
CA ASP A 70 11.55 -6.91 21.78
C ASP A 70 11.07 -5.99 20.65
N LEU A 71 9.78 -6.04 20.35
CA LEU A 71 9.15 -5.16 19.36
C LEU A 71 8.93 -3.72 19.86
N SER A 72 9.25 -3.41 21.10
CA SER A 72 9.30 -2.03 21.58
C SER A 72 10.34 -1.21 20.81
N TYR A 73 11.28 -1.91 20.16
CA TYR A 73 12.33 -1.32 19.36
C TYR A 73 12.23 -1.87 17.95
N CYS A 74 12.14 -1.00 16.97
CA CYS A 74 12.14 -1.36 15.57
C CYS A 74 12.88 -0.31 14.76
N ASP A 75 13.38 -0.73 13.62
CA ASP A 75 14.15 0.08 12.70
C ASP A 75 13.49 0.10 11.32
N ILE A 76 13.82 1.13 10.55
CA ILE A 76 13.50 1.18 9.13
C ILE A 76 14.59 0.46 8.34
N TRP A 77 14.17 -0.47 7.52
CA TRP A 77 14.99 -1.26 6.61
C TRP A 77 14.67 -0.91 5.16
N VAL A 78 15.61 -1.16 4.27
CA VAL A 78 15.42 -0.98 2.83
C VAL A 78 15.97 -2.17 2.06
N ALA A 79 15.22 -2.63 1.09
CA ALA A 79 15.65 -3.54 0.04
C ALA A 79 15.67 -2.80 -1.30
N THR A 80 16.61 -3.17 -2.16
CA THR A 80 16.78 -2.59 -3.49
C THR A 80 16.73 -3.68 -4.55
N ARG A 81 16.48 -3.29 -5.80
CA ARG A 81 16.61 -4.14 -6.98
C ARG A 81 16.96 -3.30 -8.21
N THR A 82 17.56 -3.90 -9.20
CA THR A 82 18.02 -3.19 -10.41
C THR A 82 16.94 -3.01 -11.46
N SER A 83 15.89 -3.82 -11.43
CA SER A 83 14.68 -3.69 -12.24
C SER A 83 13.50 -4.35 -11.54
N THR A 84 12.28 -4.05 -11.99
CA THR A 84 11.05 -4.64 -11.44
C THR A 84 10.91 -6.14 -11.67
N ASP A 85 11.64 -6.68 -12.65
CA ASP A 85 11.69 -8.12 -12.97
C ASP A 85 12.72 -8.89 -12.14
N GLU A 86 13.61 -8.19 -11.44
CA GLU A 86 14.63 -8.81 -10.60
C GLU A 86 14.16 -9.00 -9.16
N PRO A 87 14.66 -10.04 -8.47
CA PRO A 87 14.32 -10.23 -7.06
C PRO A 87 14.90 -9.10 -6.20
N TRP A 88 14.30 -8.89 -5.04
CA TRP A 88 14.84 -7.98 -4.03
C TRP A 88 16.20 -8.48 -3.53
N GLU A 89 17.15 -7.56 -3.39
CA GLU A 89 18.39 -7.81 -2.68
C GLU A 89 18.14 -7.98 -1.18
N THR A 90 19.13 -8.53 -0.45
CA THR A 90 19.04 -8.66 1.01
C THR A 90 18.82 -7.30 1.65
N PRO A 91 17.81 -7.13 2.49
CA PRO A 91 17.53 -5.86 3.16
C PRO A 91 18.69 -5.40 4.02
N ARG A 92 18.88 -4.09 4.09
CA ARG A 92 19.85 -3.44 4.99
C ARG A 92 19.15 -2.49 5.94
N ASN A 93 19.62 -2.45 7.17
CA ASN A 93 19.22 -1.44 8.14
C ASN A 93 19.66 -0.05 7.64
N LEU A 94 18.79 0.97 7.71
CA LEU A 94 19.17 2.32 7.32
C LEU A 94 20.25 2.92 8.24
N GLY A 95 20.27 2.52 9.50
CA GLY A 95 21.20 3.02 10.49
C GLY A 95 21.01 4.51 10.79
N ALA A 96 21.98 5.06 11.54
CA ALA A 96 21.97 6.49 11.86
C ALA A 96 22.16 7.35 10.60
N PRO A 97 21.53 8.53 10.53
CA PRO A 97 20.77 9.18 11.60
C PRO A 97 19.27 8.85 11.63
N VAL A 98 18.75 8.02 10.71
CA VAL A 98 17.34 7.67 10.68
C VAL A 98 16.98 6.76 11.85
N ASN A 99 17.61 5.60 11.94
CA ASN A 99 17.43 4.68 13.06
C ASN A 99 18.34 5.04 14.23
N ARG A 100 17.83 4.91 15.46
CA ARG A 100 18.56 5.19 16.69
C ARG A 100 18.71 3.89 17.51
N PRO A 101 19.84 3.71 18.21
CA PRO A 101 20.09 2.48 18.99
C PRO A 101 19.04 2.18 20.05
N GLU A 102 18.38 3.20 20.59
CA GLU A 102 17.37 3.11 21.66
C GLU A 102 16.04 3.74 21.21
N GLY A 103 15.80 3.79 19.91
CA GLY A 103 14.59 4.34 19.29
C GLY A 103 13.68 3.25 18.73
N ALA A 104 12.54 3.69 18.29
CA ALA A 104 11.64 2.89 17.50
C ALA A 104 11.18 3.77 16.34
N GLU A 105 11.62 3.44 15.16
CA GLU A 105 11.27 4.12 13.93
C GLU A 105 10.42 3.20 13.08
N ALA A 106 9.18 3.63 12.76
CA ALA A 106 8.17 2.78 12.14
C ALA A 106 7.39 3.47 11.03
N SER A 107 6.64 2.65 10.29
CA SER A 107 5.70 3.08 9.24
C SER A 107 6.35 4.05 8.25
N PRO A 108 7.43 3.64 7.57
CA PRO A 108 8.08 4.48 6.60
C PRO A 108 7.15 4.80 5.43
N CYS A 109 7.23 6.03 4.92
CA CYS A 109 6.67 6.43 3.66
C CYS A 109 7.73 7.15 2.84
N ILE A 110 8.16 6.53 1.75
CA ILE A 110 9.11 7.12 0.82
C ILE A 110 8.37 7.97 -0.21
N SER A 111 8.86 9.19 -0.46
CA SER A 111 8.33 10.04 -1.53
C SER A 111 8.54 9.41 -2.91
N ALA A 112 7.72 9.77 -3.88
CA ALA A 112 7.77 9.21 -5.23
C ALA A 112 9.13 9.36 -5.92
N ASP A 113 9.83 10.49 -5.67
CA ASP A 113 11.19 10.74 -6.17
C ASP A 113 12.28 10.02 -5.37
N GLY A 114 11.93 9.43 -4.23
CA GLY A 114 12.85 8.73 -3.34
C GLY A 114 13.76 9.65 -2.52
N LEU A 115 13.45 10.95 -2.38
CA LEU A 115 14.32 11.92 -1.73
C LEU A 115 13.87 12.36 -0.33
N GLU A 116 12.62 12.09 0.05
CA GLU A 116 12.06 12.35 1.37
C GLU A 116 11.54 11.04 1.97
N LEU A 117 11.98 10.71 3.17
CA LEU A 117 11.51 9.57 3.95
C LEU A 117 10.74 10.08 5.17
N TYR A 118 9.44 9.92 5.16
CA TYR A 118 8.57 10.16 6.30
C TYR A 118 8.47 8.89 7.15
N PHE A 119 8.36 9.03 8.44
CA PHE A 119 8.17 7.91 9.35
C PHE A 119 7.61 8.41 10.69
N SER A 120 7.14 7.52 11.54
CA SER A 120 6.68 7.86 12.87
C SER A 120 7.53 7.22 13.96
N ASP A 121 7.58 7.87 15.10
CA ASP A 121 7.96 7.24 16.35
C ASP A 121 6.87 6.22 16.71
N VAL A 122 7.24 5.20 17.46
CA VAL A 122 6.28 4.20 17.91
C VAL A 122 5.41 4.77 19.04
N TRP A 123 4.22 4.20 19.15
CA TRP A 123 3.20 4.51 20.14
C TRP A 123 3.76 4.64 21.57
N PRO A 124 3.47 5.73 22.28
CA PRO A 124 3.83 5.88 23.68
C PRO A 124 3.16 4.81 24.53
N GLY A 125 3.90 4.28 25.47
CA GLY A 125 3.49 3.18 26.33
C GLY A 125 3.99 1.81 25.87
N SER A 126 4.45 1.68 24.64
CA SER A 126 5.19 0.51 24.16
C SER A 126 6.69 0.62 24.40
N ILE A 127 7.23 1.85 24.49
CA ILE A 127 8.65 2.11 24.76
C ILE A 127 8.80 3.04 25.96
N PRO A 128 9.95 3.01 26.67
CA PRO A 128 10.25 4.00 27.69
C PRO A 128 10.28 5.42 27.09
N GLU A 129 9.82 6.42 27.85
CA GLU A 129 9.85 7.82 27.43
C GLU A 129 11.27 8.29 27.01
N SER A 130 12.30 7.69 27.60
CA SER A 130 13.71 7.95 27.25
C SER A 130 14.08 7.46 25.84
N ALA A 131 13.30 6.56 25.24
CA ALA A 131 13.50 6.05 23.90
C ALA A 131 12.75 6.86 22.83
N LEU A 132 11.87 7.79 23.21
CA LEU A 132 11.26 8.73 22.27
C LEU A 132 12.35 9.63 21.62
N ARG A 133 12.12 10.01 20.37
CA ARG A 133 13.07 10.88 19.67
C ARG A 133 13.07 12.29 20.29
N PRO A 134 14.24 12.83 20.69
CA PRO A 134 14.32 14.16 21.26
C PRO A 134 13.80 15.24 20.31
N GLY A 135 12.97 16.15 20.82
CA GLY A 135 12.37 17.24 20.03
C GLY A 135 11.00 16.91 19.46
N GLY A 136 10.40 15.77 19.89
CA GLY A 136 9.00 15.48 19.64
C GLY A 136 8.04 16.24 20.56
N TYR A 137 6.75 16.11 20.24
CA TYR A 137 5.65 16.76 21.00
C TYR A 137 4.93 15.80 21.95
N GLY A 138 5.38 14.55 22.06
CA GLY A 138 4.79 13.50 22.90
C GLY A 138 3.95 12.53 22.06
N GLY A 139 3.26 11.61 22.59
CA GLY A 139 2.27 10.76 21.93
C GLY A 139 2.72 9.85 20.77
N GLY A 140 3.75 10.20 20.09
CA GLY A 140 4.20 9.66 18.80
C GLY A 140 4.07 10.71 17.71
N ASP A 141 5.16 10.97 17.00
CA ASP A 141 5.29 12.06 16.04
C ASP A 141 5.69 11.59 14.65
N ILE A 142 5.33 12.38 13.65
CA ILE A 142 5.81 12.21 12.28
C ILE A 142 7.08 13.02 12.07
N TRP A 143 8.08 12.34 11.50
CA TRP A 143 9.40 12.89 11.19
C TRP A 143 9.67 12.78 9.70
N VAL A 144 10.55 13.62 9.18
CA VAL A 144 11.05 13.52 7.80
C VAL A 144 12.57 13.57 7.77
N SER A 145 13.18 12.65 7.03
CA SER A 145 14.58 12.70 6.64
C SER A 145 14.67 12.96 5.14
N LYS A 146 15.67 13.74 4.72
CA LYS A 146 15.88 14.11 3.31
C LYS A 146 17.25 13.71 2.84
N ARG A 147 17.38 13.40 1.54
CA ARG A 147 18.65 13.16 0.87
C ARG A 147 18.71 13.92 -0.45
N GLU A 148 19.91 14.28 -0.89
CA GLU A 148 20.09 15.09 -2.13
C GLU A 148 19.93 14.24 -3.39
N THR A 149 20.37 12.98 -3.35
CA THR A 149 20.22 11.98 -4.42
C THR A 149 19.91 10.63 -3.80
N ARG A 150 19.47 9.66 -4.58
CA ARG A 150 19.17 8.30 -4.09
C ARG A 150 20.39 7.56 -3.52
N GLU A 151 21.58 7.91 -4.00
CA GLU A 151 22.85 7.33 -3.53
C GLU A 151 23.40 8.06 -2.30
N ALA A 152 22.86 9.25 -1.98
CA ALA A 152 23.29 10.02 -0.83
C ALA A 152 22.77 9.39 0.47
N GLN A 153 23.51 9.61 1.55
CA GLN A 153 23.06 9.24 2.88
C GLN A 153 21.86 10.10 3.32
N TRP A 154 20.99 9.50 4.11
CA TRP A 154 19.89 10.22 4.73
C TRP A 154 20.39 11.29 5.69
N GLY A 155 19.77 12.46 5.66
CA GLY A 155 20.03 13.56 6.58
C GLY A 155 19.44 13.29 7.97
N ILE A 156 19.75 14.19 8.93
CA ILE A 156 19.19 14.11 10.27
C ILE A 156 17.68 14.35 10.19
N PRO A 157 16.85 13.44 10.74
CA PRO A 157 15.40 13.61 10.75
C PRO A 157 14.96 14.90 11.45
N THR A 158 13.98 15.57 10.86
CA THR A 158 13.34 16.77 11.39
C THR A 158 11.89 16.44 11.74
N ASN A 159 11.45 16.84 12.94
CA ASN A 159 10.05 16.77 13.34
C ASN A 159 9.21 17.70 12.46
N LEU A 160 8.01 17.25 12.04
CA LEU A 160 7.12 18.07 11.20
C LEU A 160 6.51 19.27 11.94
N GLY A 161 6.73 19.36 13.24
CA GLY A 161 6.32 20.51 14.07
C GLY A 161 4.86 20.46 14.54
N PRO A 162 4.46 21.41 15.39
CA PRO A 162 3.19 21.39 16.11
C PRO A 162 1.96 21.69 15.24
N VAL A 163 2.16 21.95 13.95
CA VAL A 163 1.06 22.04 12.99
C VAL A 163 0.57 20.66 12.62
N VAL A 164 1.51 19.76 12.32
CA VAL A 164 1.22 18.37 11.96
C VAL A 164 1.08 17.51 13.21
N ASN A 165 2.09 17.53 14.07
CA ASN A 165 2.12 16.72 15.29
C ASN A 165 1.39 17.44 16.43
N SER A 166 0.44 16.78 17.04
CA SER A 166 -0.32 17.28 18.18
C SER A 166 0.40 17.00 19.50
N ILE A 167 0.09 17.80 20.51
CA ILE A 167 0.72 17.63 21.83
C ILE A 167 0.04 16.46 22.55
N ASP A 168 0.86 15.55 23.07
CA ASP A 168 0.46 14.39 23.89
C ASP A 168 -0.47 13.37 23.18
N GLU A 169 -0.67 13.50 21.88
CA GLU A 169 -1.48 12.57 21.09
C GLU A 169 -0.60 11.80 20.09
N TYR A 170 -1.14 10.73 19.52
CA TYR A 170 -0.46 9.97 18.47
C TYR A 170 -0.74 10.55 17.10
N ASP A 171 0.31 10.84 16.36
CA ASP A 171 0.31 11.19 14.95
C ASP A 171 1.28 10.27 14.23
N GLY A 172 0.78 9.43 13.32
CA GLY A 172 1.65 8.41 12.71
C GLY A 172 1.11 7.81 11.43
N THR A 173 1.77 6.75 10.98
CA THR A 173 1.51 6.06 9.70
C THR A 173 1.36 7.03 8.53
N PRO A 174 2.37 7.88 8.27
CA PRO A 174 2.28 8.91 7.25
C PRO A 174 2.23 8.33 5.84
N TYR A 175 1.53 9.02 4.94
CA TYR A 175 1.60 8.82 3.50
C TYR A 175 1.67 10.18 2.80
N VAL A 176 2.71 10.39 1.99
CA VAL A 176 2.86 11.58 1.16
C VAL A 176 2.40 11.27 -0.27
N SER A 177 1.55 12.14 -0.85
CA SER A 177 1.08 12.00 -2.22
C SER A 177 2.22 12.00 -3.24
N THR A 178 1.98 11.45 -4.41
CA THR A 178 2.98 11.33 -5.49
C THR A 178 3.59 12.68 -5.89
N ASP A 179 2.79 13.75 -5.88
CA ASP A 179 3.26 15.13 -6.13
C ASP A 179 3.98 15.75 -4.94
N GLY A 180 3.89 15.13 -3.76
CA GLY A 180 4.50 15.60 -2.52
C GLY A 180 3.77 16.78 -1.87
N LEU A 181 2.52 17.07 -2.27
CA LEU A 181 1.76 18.22 -1.81
C LEU A 181 0.67 17.92 -0.78
N SER A 182 0.37 16.66 -0.55
CA SER A 182 -0.59 16.21 0.48
C SER A 182 0.05 15.16 1.38
N LEU A 183 -0.13 15.29 2.68
CA LEU A 183 0.31 14.33 3.70
C LEU A 183 -0.92 13.79 4.43
N TYR A 184 -1.17 12.51 4.29
CA TYR A 184 -2.22 11.77 5.00
C TYR A 184 -1.60 11.04 6.18
N PHE A 185 -2.29 10.97 7.29
CA PHE A 185 -1.79 10.30 8.49
C PHE A 185 -2.91 9.93 9.48
N SER A 186 -2.62 9.01 10.37
CA SER A 186 -3.49 8.65 11.49
C SER A 186 -3.25 9.58 12.66
N SER A 187 -4.31 9.99 13.35
CA SER A 187 -4.22 10.78 14.57
C SER A 187 -5.37 10.49 15.51
N ASN A 188 -5.10 10.44 16.81
CA ASN A 188 -6.12 10.33 17.85
C ASN A 188 -6.44 11.70 18.51
N ARG A 189 -6.10 12.81 17.84
CA ARG A 189 -6.36 14.19 18.31
C ARG A 189 -7.83 14.53 18.55
N ALA A 190 -8.77 13.78 17.96
CA ALA A 190 -10.19 13.95 18.23
C ALA A 190 -10.57 13.13 19.47
N PRO A 191 -11.14 13.76 20.51
CA PRO A 191 -11.43 13.07 21.77
C PRO A 191 -12.50 11.98 21.59
N GLY A 192 -12.22 10.80 22.14
CA GLY A 192 -13.18 9.71 22.34
C GLY A 192 -13.29 8.69 21.23
N ASN A 193 -12.55 8.83 20.17
CA ASN A 193 -12.52 7.89 19.05
C ASN A 193 -11.16 7.19 18.96
N GLY A 194 -11.07 6.12 18.18
CA GLY A 194 -9.82 5.52 17.74
C GLY A 194 -8.93 6.50 16.97
N GLY A 195 -8.05 6.03 16.14
CA GLY A 195 -7.27 6.88 15.23
C GLY A 195 -8.06 7.18 13.96
N ASP A 196 -8.27 8.46 13.69
CA ASP A 196 -8.88 8.99 12.47
C ASP A 196 -7.82 9.37 11.44
N PHE A 197 -8.18 9.40 10.15
CA PHE A 197 -7.32 9.98 9.13
C PHE A 197 -7.48 11.48 9.01
N TYR A 198 -6.33 12.13 8.93
CA TYR A 198 -6.18 13.56 8.65
C TYR A 198 -5.35 13.76 7.39
N VAL A 199 -5.57 14.89 6.72
CA VAL A 199 -4.77 15.35 5.61
C VAL A 199 -4.34 16.79 5.84
N CYS A 200 -3.07 17.10 5.60
CA CYS A 200 -2.58 18.45 5.44
C CYS A 200 -1.96 18.62 4.05
N THR A 201 -2.02 19.84 3.54
CA THR A 201 -1.52 20.22 2.23
C THR A 201 -0.40 21.25 2.34
N ARG A 202 0.34 21.43 1.27
CA ARG A 202 1.30 22.51 1.10
C ARG A 202 1.30 23.01 -0.35
N PRO A 203 1.48 24.31 -0.62
CA PRO A 203 1.47 24.86 -1.99
C PRO A 203 2.62 24.35 -2.85
N THR A 204 3.81 24.15 -2.27
CA THR A 204 4.99 23.57 -2.92
C THR A 204 5.75 22.68 -1.95
N LYS A 205 6.69 21.86 -2.45
CA LYS A 205 7.54 21.01 -1.58
C LYS A 205 8.42 21.80 -0.60
N ASP A 206 8.66 23.08 -0.87
CA ASP A 206 9.48 23.95 -0.03
C ASP A 206 8.65 24.72 1.02
N ASP A 207 7.31 24.72 0.88
CA ASP A 207 6.42 25.38 1.83
C ASP A 207 6.13 24.47 3.05
N PRO A 208 5.82 25.08 4.21
CA PRO A 208 5.37 24.34 5.38
C PRO A 208 4.00 23.69 5.15
N TRP A 209 3.74 22.61 5.86
CA TRP A 209 2.43 21.99 5.90
C TRP A 209 1.39 22.92 6.54
N GLU A 210 0.19 22.96 5.94
CA GLU A 210 -0.97 23.66 6.48
C GLU A 210 -1.64 22.85 7.59
N GLN A 211 -2.64 23.45 8.26
CA GLN A 211 -3.37 22.80 9.34
C GLN A 211 -4.08 21.52 8.85
N PRO A 212 -3.95 20.39 9.55
CA PRO A 212 -4.62 19.15 9.18
C PRO A 212 -6.14 19.27 9.23
N THR A 213 -6.79 18.64 8.26
CA THR A 213 -8.25 18.50 8.20
C THR A 213 -8.59 17.01 8.28
N ALA A 214 -9.57 16.64 9.14
CA ALA A 214 -10.06 15.28 9.20
C ALA A 214 -10.72 14.89 7.86
N LEU A 215 -10.48 13.66 7.39
CA LEU A 215 -11.13 13.16 6.16
C LEU A 215 -12.66 13.04 6.30
N GLY A 216 -13.15 12.87 7.53
CA GLY A 216 -14.56 12.78 7.82
C GLY A 216 -15.23 11.52 7.27
N ALA A 217 -16.57 11.59 7.12
CA ALA A 217 -17.34 10.48 6.56
C ALA A 217 -17.10 10.35 5.05
N PRO A 218 -17.15 9.11 4.50
CA PRO A 218 -17.49 7.86 5.23
C PRO A 218 -16.27 7.16 5.86
N ILE A 219 -15.04 7.61 5.64
CA ILE A 219 -13.83 6.93 6.10
C ILE A 219 -13.75 6.93 7.63
N ASN A 220 -13.68 8.11 8.25
CA ASN A 220 -13.55 8.25 9.72
C ASN A 220 -14.83 7.87 10.50
N THR A 221 -15.83 7.32 9.82
CA THR A 221 -17.12 6.90 10.44
C THR A 221 -17.46 5.45 10.11
N MET A 222 -16.51 4.65 9.63
CA MET A 222 -16.76 3.24 9.29
C MET A 222 -17.22 2.43 10.50
N ALA A 223 -16.55 2.61 11.64
CA ALA A 223 -17.00 2.16 12.93
C ALA A 223 -16.59 3.19 13.99
N GLU A 224 -17.46 3.43 14.99
CA GLU A 224 -17.28 4.51 15.98
C GLU A 224 -16.02 4.37 16.83
N GLN A 225 -15.29 3.26 16.74
CA GLN A 225 -14.17 2.95 17.62
C GLN A 225 -12.99 2.26 16.91
N ASP A 226 -12.98 2.21 15.57
CA ASP A 226 -11.86 1.61 14.86
C ASP A 226 -10.66 2.56 14.78
N TYR A 227 -9.46 1.99 14.82
CA TYR A 227 -8.24 2.69 14.45
C TYR A 227 -7.96 2.52 12.96
N LEU A 228 -7.74 3.62 12.27
CA LEU A 228 -7.35 3.64 10.87
C LEU A 228 -5.84 3.84 10.75
N PHE A 229 -5.17 2.96 9.99
CA PHE A 229 -3.72 2.95 9.84
C PHE A 229 -3.30 2.80 8.39
N HIS A 230 -2.07 3.22 8.08
CA HIS A 230 -1.39 2.99 6.82
C HIS A 230 -2.21 3.41 5.61
N PRO A 231 -2.61 4.68 5.51
CA PRO A 231 -3.25 5.17 4.30
C PRO A 231 -2.24 5.09 3.15
N PHE A 232 -2.67 4.62 2.01
CA PHE A 232 -1.89 4.59 0.77
C PHE A 232 -2.80 5.01 -0.38
N LEU A 233 -2.37 5.98 -1.19
CA LEU A 233 -3.13 6.41 -2.35
C LEU A 233 -2.50 5.89 -3.64
N SER A 234 -3.34 5.59 -4.63
CA SER A 234 -2.90 5.44 -6.01
C SER A 234 -2.18 6.69 -6.49
N CYS A 235 -1.34 6.55 -7.53
CA CYS A 235 -0.51 7.66 -8.02
C CYS A 235 -1.32 8.86 -8.52
N ASP A 236 -2.54 8.65 -8.95
CA ASP A 236 -3.52 9.66 -9.33
C ASP A 236 -4.28 10.28 -8.13
N GLY A 237 -4.14 9.67 -6.95
CA GLY A 237 -4.83 10.09 -5.72
C GLY A 237 -6.33 9.79 -5.69
N LEU A 238 -6.85 8.94 -6.59
CA LEU A 238 -8.28 8.66 -6.69
C LEU A 238 -8.71 7.37 -5.97
N SER A 239 -7.78 6.53 -5.59
CA SER A 239 -8.02 5.33 -4.78
C SER A 239 -7.20 5.39 -3.50
N MET A 240 -7.76 4.94 -2.39
CA MET A 240 -7.07 4.83 -1.12
C MET A 240 -7.23 3.42 -0.57
N ILE A 241 -6.09 2.77 -0.27
CA ILE A 241 -6.02 1.53 0.49
C ILE A 241 -5.60 1.88 1.90
N PHE A 242 -6.20 1.25 2.90
CA PHE A 242 -5.88 1.49 4.29
C PHE A 242 -6.29 0.31 5.18
N THR A 243 -5.82 0.32 6.41
CA THR A 243 -6.15 -0.70 7.42
C THR A 243 -7.14 -0.12 8.42
N SER A 244 -8.17 -0.90 8.76
CA SER A 244 -9.06 -0.64 9.90
C SER A 244 -8.89 -1.74 10.94
N VAL A 245 -8.73 -1.33 12.19
CA VAL A 245 -8.53 -2.22 13.35
C VAL A 245 -9.56 -1.90 14.41
N PRO A 246 -10.43 -2.85 14.78
CA PRO A 246 -11.43 -2.64 15.82
C PRO A 246 -10.84 -2.27 17.18
N TRP A 247 -11.47 -1.33 17.89
CA TRP A 247 -11.15 -0.89 19.24
C TRP A 247 -12.29 -1.28 20.22
N PRO A 248 -12.09 -1.54 21.51
CA PRO A 248 -10.81 -1.50 22.23
C PRO A 248 -10.01 -2.78 22.07
N TRP A 249 -8.71 -2.64 22.07
CA TRP A 249 -7.76 -3.77 22.12
C TRP A 249 -7.78 -4.47 23.49
N SER A 250 -8.94 -4.55 24.13
CA SER A 250 -9.05 -5.17 25.45
C SER A 250 -8.88 -6.68 25.33
N GLY A 251 -7.74 -7.14 25.70
CA GLY A 251 -7.15 -8.44 25.76
C GLY A 251 -7.97 -9.59 26.37
N SER A 252 -9.17 -9.84 25.92
CA SER A 252 -9.84 -11.12 26.22
C SER A 252 -10.89 -11.42 25.15
N GLU A 253 -10.60 -12.38 24.31
CA GLU A 253 -11.53 -13.23 23.55
C GLU A 253 -11.95 -12.86 22.12
N VAL A 254 -11.63 -11.68 21.57
CA VAL A 254 -11.85 -11.45 20.14
C VAL A 254 -10.53 -11.05 19.49
N ALA A 255 -10.00 -11.90 18.63
CA ALA A 255 -8.94 -11.54 17.72
C ALA A 255 -9.46 -10.40 16.86
N SER A 256 -9.06 -9.17 17.19
CA SER A 256 -9.32 -8.02 16.33
C SER A 256 -8.31 -8.05 15.20
N ASN A 257 -8.63 -8.77 14.14
CA ASN A 257 -7.81 -8.79 12.96
C ASN A 257 -7.90 -7.43 12.27
N GLY A 258 -6.76 -6.83 11.94
CA GLY A 258 -6.75 -5.69 11.03
C GLY A 258 -7.15 -6.17 9.65
N ASP A 259 -8.01 -5.42 8.99
CA ASP A 259 -8.45 -5.71 7.63
C ASP A 259 -8.07 -4.57 6.69
N ILE A 260 -7.81 -4.92 5.44
CA ILE A 260 -7.48 -3.97 4.39
C ILE A 260 -8.75 -3.54 3.67
N PHE A 261 -8.93 -2.23 3.54
CA PHE A 261 -10.05 -1.59 2.87
C PHE A 261 -9.58 -0.78 1.67
N LEU A 262 -10.46 -0.64 0.68
CA LEU A 262 -10.32 0.22 -0.47
C LEU A 262 -11.50 1.19 -0.52
N CYS A 263 -11.23 2.46 -0.78
CA CYS A 263 -12.24 3.43 -1.20
C CYS A 263 -11.73 4.24 -2.38
N THR A 264 -12.66 4.81 -3.15
CA THR A 264 -12.36 5.56 -4.36
C THR A 264 -13.10 6.89 -4.37
N ARG A 265 -12.63 7.84 -5.18
CA ARG A 265 -13.30 9.10 -5.51
C ARG A 265 -13.13 9.39 -7.01
N SER A 266 -14.06 10.13 -7.60
CA SER A 266 -14.04 10.42 -9.05
C SER A 266 -12.99 11.47 -9.43
N HIS A 267 -12.77 12.46 -8.55
CA HIS A 267 -11.78 13.54 -8.76
C HIS A 267 -11.09 13.86 -7.42
N GLY A 268 -9.92 14.47 -7.49
CA GLY A 268 -9.12 14.78 -6.31
C GLY A 268 -9.81 15.61 -5.22
N GLU A 269 -10.75 16.46 -5.61
CA GLU A 269 -11.53 17.33 -4.71
C GLU A 269 -12.84 16.68 -4.21
N ASP A 270 -13.23 15.52 -4.75
CA ASP A 270 -14.46 14.84 -4.37
C ASP A 270 -14.32 14.15 -3.02
N SER A 271 -15.47 13.97 -2.36
CA SER A 271 -15.56 13.14 -1.17
C SER A 271 -15.26 11.68 -1.51
N TRP A 272 -14.61 11.00 -0.59
CA TRP A 272 -14.37 9.57 -0.71
C TRP A 272 -15.66 8.76 -0.73
N GLY A 273 -15.69 7.72 -1.54
CA GLY A 273 -16.76 6.72 -1.53
C GLY A 273 -16.73 5.84 -0.26
N VAL A 274 -17.75 5.03 -0.10
CA VAL A 274 -17.85 4.12 1.05
C VAL A 274 -16.76 3.06 0.95
N PRO A 275 -15.91 2.89 1.99
CA PRO A 275 -14.87 1.89 1.97
C PRO A 275 -15.42 0.46 1.85
N SER A 276 -14.73 -0.37 1.07
CA SER A 276 -15.02 -1.79 0.86
C SER A 276 -13.87 -2.63 1.38
N ARG A 277 -14.14 -3.67 2.15
CA ARG A 277 -13.14 -4.62 2.62
C ARG A 277 -12.59 -5.43 1.45
N LEU A 278 -11.26 -5.47 1.31
CA LEU A 278 -10.58 -6.33 0.32
C LEU A 278 -10.45 -7.75 0.86
N THR A 279 -11.51 -8.55 0.67
CA THR A 279 -11.60 -9.90 1.26
C THR A 279 -10.50 -10.86 0.77
N VAL A 280 -9.95 -10.64 -0.42
CA VAL A 280 -8.83 -11.42 -0.97
C VAL A 280 -7.53 -11.16 -0.21
N LEU A 281 -7.37 -9.97 0.37
CA LEU A 281 -6.21 -9.59 1.18
C LEU A 281 -6.44 -9.78 2.68
N SER A 282 -7.67 -10.06 3.10
CA SER A 282 -8.03 -10.25 4.50
C SER A 282 -7.98 -11.72 4.85
N SER A 283 -7.29 -12.05 5.93
CA SER A 283 -7.17 -13.42 6.48
C SER A 283 -7.77 -13.50 7.88
N ASP A 284 -7.59 -14.64 8.55
CA ASP A 284 -7.88 -14.77 9.99
C ASP A 284 -6.76 -14.17 10.87
N SER A 285 -5.76 -13.54 10.25
CA SER A 285 -4.64 -12.87 10.91
C SER A 285 -4.73 -11.37 10.73
N TYR A 286 -3.78 -10.63 11.31
CA TYR A 286 -3.65 -9.20 11.10
C TYR A 286 -3.10 -8.91 9.70
N ASP A 287 -3.90 -8.26 8.87
CA ASP A 287 -3.49 -7.80 7.54
C ASP A 287 -3.46 -6.26 7.53
N SER A 288 -2.38 -5.67 7.08
CA SER A 288 -2.22 -4.21 7.12
C SER A 288 -1.35 -3.62 6.04
N GLY A 289 -1.53 -2.33 5.85
CA GLY A 289 -0.78 -1.56 4.89
C GLY A 289 -1.19 -1.88 3.46
N GLY A 290 -0.51 -1.24 2.55
CA GLY A 290 -0.61 -1.47 1.13
C GLY A 290 0.31 -0.51 0.42
N ALA A 291 1.14 -0.98 -0.51
CA ALA A 291 2.04 -0.14 -1.28
C ALA A 291 2.17 -0.66 -2.70
N PHE A 292 1.94 0.24 -3.67
CA PHE A 292 2.20 0.01 -5.08
C PHE A 292 3.32 0.91 -5.60
N ALA A 293 4.12 0.41 -6.53
CA ALA A 293 4.88 1.28 -7.41
C ALA A 293 3.94 1.93 -8.45
N CYS A 294 4.23 3.14 -8.88
CA CYS A 294 3.47 3.75 -9.97
C CYS A 294 3.64 2.95 -11.26
N GLY A 295 2.52 2.62 -11.89
CA GLY A 295 2.51 1.73 -13.06
C GLY A 295 2.81 0.26 -12.76
N GLY A 296 2.95 -0.12 -11.46
CA GLY A 296 3.19 -1.50 -11.04
C GLY A 296 1.91 -2.29 -10.90
N SER A 297 2.01 -3.61 -11.11
CA SER A 297 0.91 -4.56 -10.96
C SER A 297 1.03 -5.40 -9.68
N VAL A 298 1.87 -5.00 -8.74
CA VAL A 298 2.12 -5.75 -7.50
C VAL A 298 1.83 -4.88 -6.29
N LEU A 299 0.88 -5.32 -5.48
CA LEU A 299 0.60 -4.74 -4.16
C LEU A 299 1.43 -5.47 -3.10
N TYR A 300 2.20 -4.73 -2.33
CA TYR A 300 2.89 -5.22 -1.13
C TYR A 300 2.08 -4.85 0.11
N PHE A 301 1.96 -5.77 1.06
CA PHE A 301 1.22 -5.55 2.31
C PHE A 301 1.81 -6.41 3.43
N SER A 302 1.39 -6.17 4.67
CA SER A 302 1.81 -6.97 5.83
C SER A 302 0.74 -7.98 6.18
N ARG A 303 1.14 -9.20 6.52
CA ARG A 303 0.26 -10.26 7.01
C ARG A 303 0.86 -10.95 8.22
N GLY A 304 0.08 -11.07 9.30
CA GLY A 304 0.44 -11.83 10.48
C GLY A 304 0.52 -13.33 10.20
N ASP A 305 1.30 -14.06 11.00
CA ASP A 305 1.39 -15.52 10.89
C ASP A 305 0.05 -16.18 11.25
N PRO A 306 -0.61 -16.88 10.33
CA PRO A 306 -1.88 -17.55 10.60
C PRO A 306 -1.74 -18.72 11.58
N LEU A 307 -0.53 -19.25 11.78
CA LEU A 307 -0.25 -20.33 12.73
C LEU A 307 -0.01 -19.79 14.15
N ASN A 308 0.19 -18.49 14.28
CA ASN A 308 0.39 -17.80 15.54
C ASN A 308 -0.37 -16.46 15.55
N PRO A 309 -1.71 -16.49 15.45
CA PRO A 309 -2.50 -15.28 15.38
C PRO A 309 -2.32 -14.50 16.68
N SER A 310 -1.69 -13.33 16.58
CA SER A 310 -1.64 -12.38 17.66
C SER A 310 -3.00 -11.68 17.78
N PRO A 311 -3.72 -11.81 18.87
CA PRO A 311 -4.94 -11.03 19.08
C PRO A 311 -4.64 -9.56 19.42
N HIS A 312 -3.36 -9.19 19.49
CA HIS A 312 -2.91 -7.85 19.83
C HIS A 312 -2.00 -7.31 18.73
N VAL A 313 -2.58 -6.52 17.97
CA VAL A 313 -2.17 -5.49 17.07
C VAL A 313 -0.73 -5.03 17.19
N VAL A 314 -0.10 -4.98 16.04
CA VAL A 314 0.99 -4.13 15.55
C VAL A 314 2.31 -4.20 16.33
N PHE A 315 2.33 -4.32 17.64
CA PHE A 315 3.55 -4.23 18.45
C PHE A 315 3.53 -5.09 19.71
N ASP A 316 2.88 -6.27 19.71
CA ASP A 316 3.05 -7.22 20.82
C ASP A 316 4.18 -8.20 20.51
N PRO A 317 5.37 -8.00 21.08
CA PRO A 317 6.56 -8.82 20.84
C PRO A 317 6.41 -10.28 21.21
N ALA A 318 5.43 -10.61 22.05
CA ALA A 318 5.30 -11.94 22.62
C ALA A 318 4.49 -12.91 21.74
N ARG A 319 3.91 -12.47 20.61
CA ARG A 319 2.81 -13.21 19.99
C ARG A 319 2.80 -13.37 18.48
N GLY A 320 3.91 -13.31 17.82
CA GLY A 320 3.95 -13.71 16.41
C GLY A 320 4.75 -12.79 15.52
N THR A 321 5.17 -13.35 14.43
CA THR A 321 5.83 -12.66 13.34
C THR A 321 4.77 -12.18 12.36
N ALA A 322 5.01 -11.04 11.74
CA ALA A 322 4.26 -10.60 10.58
C ALA A 322 5.25 -10.40 9.44
N ASP A 323 4.85 -10.81 8.26
CA ASP A 323 5.68 -10.82 7.07
C ASP A 323 5.18 -9.84 6.03
N ILE A 324 6.07 -9.42 5.12
CA ILE A 324 5.69 -8.72 3.91
C ILE A 324 5.24 -9.74 2.86
N TRP A 325 4.03 -9.56 2.41
CA TRP A 325 3.39 -10.32 1.35
C TRP A 325 3.22 -9.47 0.12
N LYS A 326 3.03 -10.11 -1.01
CA LYS A 326 2.68 -9.47 -2.27
C LYS A 326 1.52 -10.20 -2.94
N VAL A 327 0.80 -9.46 -3.77
CA VAL A 327 -0.23 -9.99 -4.64
C VAL A 327 -0.16 -9.31 -5.99
N GLU A 328 -0.30 -10.06 -7.06
CA GLU A 328 -0.47 -9.48 -8.39
C GLU A 328 -1.86 -8.89 -8.53
N VAL A 329 -1.94 -7.70 -9.13
CA VAL A 329 -3.19 -7.01 -9.45
C VAL A 329 -3.26 -6.86 -10.96
N THR A 330 -4.26 -7.45 -11.55
CA THR A 330 -4.45 -7.45 -13.01
C THR A 330 -5.76 -6.73 -13.33
N PRO A 331 -5.76 -5.74 -14.24
CA PRO A 331 -7.00 -5.12 -14.68
C PRO A 331 -7.86 -6.12 -15.45
N LEU A 332 -9.16 -6.03 -15.28
CA LEU A 332 -10.11 -6.78 -16.09
C LEU A 332 -10.28 -6.04 -17.43
N VAL A 333 -9.79 -6.64 -18.50
CA VAL A 333 -9.80 -6.07 -19.87
C VAL A 333 -10.81 -6.75 -20.79
N ASP A 334 -11.59 -7.68 -20.26
CA ASP A 334 -12.72 -8.35 -20.91
C ASP A 334 -13.99 -7.55 -20.58
N PHE A 335 -14.27 -6.50 -21.35
CA PHE A 335 -15.35 -5.57 -21.06
C PHE A 335 -16.72 -6.08 -21.51
N ASP A 336 -16.78 -7.03 -22.44
CA ASP A 336 -18.04 -7.66 -22.88
C ASP A 336 -18.39 -8.93 -22.10
N GLY A 337 -17.47 -9.46 -21.30
CA GLY A 337 -17.66 -10.60 -20.41
C GLY A 337 -17.67 -11.94 -21.13
N ASP A 338 -17.07 -12.05 -22.31
CA ASP A 338 -17.02 -13.30 -23.09
C ASP A 338 -15.89 -14.26 -22.64
N GLY A 339 -15.03 -13.80 -21.73
CA GLY A 339 -13.95 -14.54 -21.09
C GLY A 339 -12.60 -14.37 -21.77
N MET A 340 -12.45 -13.47 -22.75
CA MET A 340 -11.20 -13.20 -23.45
C MET A 340 -11.11 -11.74 -23.91
N PRO A 341 -9.98 -11.05 -23.72
CA PRO A 341 -9.78 -9.73 -24.30
C PRO A 341 -9.70 -9.83 -25.84
N THR A 342 -10.61 -9.18 -26.53
CA THR A 342 -10.78 -9.23 -27.99
C THR A 342 -10.76 -7.85 -28.64
N LEU A 343 -10.96 -7.79 -29.96
CA LEU A 343 -11.18 -6.52 -30.66
C LEU A 343 -12.49 -5.84 -30.29
N ILE A 344 -13.45 -6.56 -29.70
CA ILE A 344 -14.71 -5.98 -29.23
C ILE A 344 -14.39 -5.12 -28.01
N ASP A 345 -13.64 -5.65 -27.06
CA ASP A 345 -13.22 -4.92 -25.86
C ASP A 345 -12.37 -3.69 -26.21
N LEU A 346 -11.45 -3.83 -27.17
CA LEU A 346 -10.70 -2.68 -27.68
C LEU A 346 -11.62 -1.62 -28.28
N THR A 347 -12.67 -2.04 -28.99
CA THR A 347 -13.65 -1.11 -29.54
C THR A 347 -14.41 -0.39 -28.45
N MET A 348 -14.83 -1.10 -27.40
CA MET A 348 -15.50 -0.53 -26.23
C MET A 348 -14.60 0.49 -25.52
N LEU A 349 -13.31 0.18 -25.34
CA LEU A 349 -12.33 1.12 -24.80
C LEU A 349 -12.23 2.40 -25.66
N ILE A 350 -12.11 2.25 -26.98
CA ILE A 350 -12.00 3.38 -27.91
C ILE A 350 -13.28 4.22 -27.96
N GLU A 351 -14.46 3.61 -27.86
CA GLU A 351 -15.75 4.32 -27.82
C GLU A 351 -15.91 5.18 -26.55
N ASN A 352 -15.18 4.84 -25.49
CA ASN A 352 -15.14 5.61 -24.23
C ASN A 352 -13.94 6.56 -24.13
N TRP A 353 -13.19 6.75 -25.21
CA TRP A 353 -11.98 7.57 -25.22
C TRP A 353 -12.22 9.01 -24.78
N GLY A 354 -11.43 9.49 -23.86
CA GLY A 354 -11.50 10.84 -23.30
C GLY A 354 -12.63 11.03 -22.28
N SER A 355 -13.35 9.96 -21.94
CA SER A 355 -14.36 9.98 -20.86
C SER A 355 -13.71 9.71 -19.49
N ASP A 356 -14.51 9.94 -18.46
CA ASP A 356 -14.25 9.58 -17.07
C ASP A 356 -14.96 8.25 -16.68
N ASN A 357 -15.22 7.39 -17.66
CA ASN A 357 -15.89 6.12 -17.44
C ASN A 357 -14.94 5.12 -16.79
N THR A 358 -15.12 4.93 -15.50
CA THR A 358 -14.24 4.16 -14.62
C THR A 358 -14.12 2.67 -14.98
N VAL A 359 -15.05 2.10 -15.73
CA VAL A 359 -14.96 0.70 -16.21
C VAL A 359 -13.81 0.53 -17.19
N PHE A 360 -13.53 1.54 -18.01
CA PHE A 360 -12.48 1.53 -19.03
C PHE A 360 -11.21 2.25 -18.61
N ASP A 361 -11.21 2.88 -17.43
CA ASP A 361 -10.07 3.52 -16.80
C ASP A 361 -9.24 2.46 -16.07
N ILE A 362 -8.41 1.76 -16.82
CA ILE A 362 -7.57 0.64 -16.38
C ILE A 362 -6.09 0.97 -16.32
N GLY A 363 -5.71 2.14 -16.74
CA GLY A 363 -4.33 2.62 -16.77
C GLY A 363 -4.20 4.09 -16.32
N PRO A 364 -3.02 4.51 -15.88
CA PRO A 364 -1.89 3.63 -15.56
C PRO A 364 -2.15 2.72 -14.36
N MET A 365 -1.51 1.55 -14.38
CA MET A 365 -1.57 0.67 -13.21
C MET A 365 -1.07 1.42 -11.95
N PRO A 366 -1.58 1.11 -10.74
CA PRO A 366 -2.44 -0.05 -10.44
C PRO A 366 -3.95 0.17 -10.56
N LEU A 367 -4.48 1.34 -10.64
CA LEU A 367 -5.94 1.53 -10.48
C LEU A 367 -6.52 2.62 -11.40
N GLY A 368 -5.90 2.89 -12.54
CA GLY A 368 -6.34 3.94 -13.46
C GLY A 368 -5.97 5.36 -13.00
N ASP A 369 -6.34 6.36 -13.78
CA ASP A 369 -6.05 7.77 -13.51
C ASP A 369 -7.27 8.71 -13.61
N GLY A 370 -8.45 8.14 -13.75
CA GLY A 370 -9.71 8.86 -13.84
C GLY A 370 -10.07 9.29 -15.27
N ARG A 371 -9.35 8.83 -16.28
CA ARG A 371 -9.61 9.18 -17.68
C ARG A 371 -9.25 8.06 -18.63
N VAL A 372 -10.13 7.74 -19.54
CA VAL A 372 -9.85 6.75 -20.60
C VAL A 372 -8.98 7.35 -21.69
N ASP A 373 -7.71 6.95 -21.76
CA ASP A 373 -6.76 7.49 -22.72
C ASP A 373 -5.65 6.49 -23.17
N VAL A 374 -4.50 6.99 -23.56
CA VAL A 374 -3.41 6.16 -24.08
C VAL A 374 -2.81 5.23 -23.01
N GLU A 375 -2.91 5.57 -21.74
CA GLU A 375 -2.40 4.72 -20.66
C GLU A 375 -3.26 3.46 -20.51
N ASP A 376 -4.60 3.58 -20.65
CA ASP A 376 -5.52 2.44 -20.67
C ASP A 376 -5.28 1.53 -21.86
N LEU A 377 -5.06 2.14 -23.04
CA LEU A 377 -4.73 1.39 -24.23
C LEU A 377 -3.43 0.60 -24.09
N LYS A 378 -2.42 1.15 -23.41
CA LYS A 378 -1.17 0.42 -23.12
C LYS A 378 -1.42 -0.79 -22.23
N VAL A 379 -2.22 -0.61 -21.17
CA VAL A 379 -2.59 -1.69 -20.25
C VAL A 379 -3.41 -2.76 -20.98
N PHE A 380 -4.38 -2.34 -21.80
CA PHE A 380 -5.16 -3.26 -22.63
C PHE A 380 -4.26 -4.09 -23.56
N ILE A 381 -3.36 -3.44 -24.32
CA ILE A 381 -2.44 -4.11 -25.24
C ILE A 381 -1.54 -5.09 -24.49
N ALA A 382 -0.96 -4.71 -23.37
CA ALA A 382 -0.08 -5.57 -22.59
C ALA A 382 -0.82 -6.83 -22.08
N SER A 383 -2.07 -6.69 -21.65
CA SER A 383 -2.92 -7.79 -21.23
C SER A 383 -3.28 -8.69 -22.41
N TRP A 384 -3.68 -8.09 -23.54
CA TRP A 384 -4.03 -8.81 -24.75
C TRP A 384 -2.85 -9.63 -25.31
N GLU A 385 -1.63 -9.07 -25.33
CA GLU A 385 -0.41 -9.77 -25.78
C GLU A 385 -0.06 -10.97 -24.88
N LYS A 386 -0.31 -10.86 -23.58
CA LYS A 386 -0.10 -11.94 -22.62
C LYS A 386 -1.04 -13.12 -22.88
N ASP A 387 -2.29 -12.85 -23.20
CA ASP A 387 -3.31 -13.86 -23.43
C ASP A 387 -3.31 -14.39 -24.89
N ASN A 388 -2.76 -13.63 -25.83
CA ASN A 388 -2.69 -13.96 -27.26
C ASN A 388 -1.25 -13.95 -27.82
N PRO A 389 -0.31 -14.74 -27.26
CA PRO A 389 1.12 -14.62 -27.58
C PRO A 389 1.48 -14.99 -29.02
N GLU A 390 0.66 -15.76 -29.72
CA GLU A 390 0.88 -16.12 -31.12
C GLU A 390 0.47 -15.00 -32.08
N GLU A 391 -0.63 -14.30 -31.80
CA GLU A 391 -1.11 -13.19 -32.59
C GLU A 391 -0.21 -11.95 -32.43
N ALA A 392 0.27 -11.70 -31.23
CA ALA A 392 1.25 -10.64 -30.93
C ALA A 392 2.54 -10.80 -31.75
N ARG A 393 3.03 -12.02 -31.95
CA ARG A 393 4.21 -12.31 -32.79
C ARG A 393 4.01 -12.04 -34.27
N LEU A 394 2.80 -12.15 -34.79
CA LEU A 394 2.47 -11.90 -36.19
C LEU A 394 2.46 -10.39 -36.51
N THR A 395 2.13 -9.56 -35.55
CA THR A 395 2.05 -8.09 -35.72
C THR A 395 3.44 -7.42 -35.76
N ILE A 396 4.47 -8.05 -35.17
CA ILE A 396 5.85 -7.52 -35.13
C ILE A 396 6.69 -7.91 -36.36
N SER A 397 6.24 -8.84 -37.21
CA SER A 397 6.95 -9.19 -38.42
C SER A 397 6.88 -8.01 -39.42
N LYS A 398 7.98 -7.25 -39.50
CA LYS A 398 8.13 -6.14 -40.46
C LYS A 398 7.74 -6.60 -41.86
N PRO A 399 6.95 -5.81 -42.63
CA PRO A 399 6.77 -6.07 -44.04
C PRO A 399 8.12 -6.02 -44.74
N SER A 400 8.50 -7.12 -45.37
CA SER A 400 9.68 -7.18 -46.23
C SER A 400 9.56 -6.09 -47.28
N ARG A 401 10.46 -5.12 -47.28
CA ARG A 401 10.59 -4.16 -48.38
C ARG A 401 10.85 -4.95 -49.67
N ARG A 402 9.89 -4.93 -50.56
CA ARG A 402 10.10 -5.19 -51.98
C ARG A 402 10.41 -3.88 -52.70
#